data_df20681ab0dbb210f87c5261de2de45d
#
_entry.id   df20681ab0dbb210f87c5261de2de45d
#
_cell.length_a   1.000
_cell.length_b   1.000
_cell.length_c   1.000
_cell.angle_alpha   90.00
_cell.angle_beta   90.00
_cell.angle_gamma   90.00
#
_symmetry.space_group_name_H-M   'P 1'
#
loop_
_entity.id
_entity.type
_entity.pdbx_description
1 polymer ?
#
loop_
_entity_poly.entity_id
_entity_poly.type
_entity_poly.pdbx_seq_one_letter_code
_entity_poly.pdbx_strand_id
1 'polypeptide(L)'
;DNILTELSNKYGFEFKFDRFNNFNLFGVKVVQTSHGTISGLGRIRGMTAFGAYINEASLANQEVFDEIKARCSGPGARIIADTNPDHPEHWLLKDYIKSPAEGILSFHFALQDNTFLDQRYIKNIIETTPKGMFSDRGIKGLWVSGEGVVYPDFDQNVHVITPEQARSIIFERVLAGVDWGWEHWGAIVV
;
A
#
# COMPACT_ATOMS: atom_id res chain seq x y z
N ASP A 1 17.12 -8.45 -11.96
CA ASP A 1 18.40 -8.71 -12.67
C ASP A 1 18.31 -8.37 -14.16
N ASN A 2 17.27 -8.78 -14.89
CA ASN A 2 17.18 -8.57 -16.33
C ASN A 2 17.22 -7.08 -16.73
N ILE A 3 16.48 -6.22 -16.04
CA ILE A 3 16.44 -4.78 -16.35
C ILE A 3 17.81 -4.11 -16.15
N LEU A 4 18.50 -4.41 -15.05
CA LEU A 4 19.84 -3.87 -14.82
C LEU A 4 20.84 -4.37 -15.87
N THR A 5 20.70 -5.62 -16.29
CA THR A 5 21.53 -6.19 -17.36
C THR A 5 21.25 -5.52 -18.70
N GLU A 6 20.00 -5.30 -19.06
CA GLU A 6 19.63 -4.58 -20.28
C GLU A 6 20.14 -3.13 -20.27
N LEU A 7 19.96 -2.43 -19.14
CA LEU A 7 20.45 -1.07 -18.99
C LEU A 7 21.98 -0.99 -19.02
N SER A 8 22.66 -1.95 -18.37
CA SER A 8 24.11 -2.09 -18.42
C SER A 8 24.62 -2.24 -19.82
N ASN A 9 24.02 -3.14 -20.61
CA ASN A 9 24.36 -3.36 -22.02
C ASN A 9 24.06 -2.12 -22.87
N LYS A 10 22.96 -1.44 -22.64
CA LYS A 10 22.55 -0.26 -23.42
C LYS A 10 23.37 0.98 -23.13
N TYR A 11 23.78 1.19 -21.90
CA TYR A 11 24.43 2.42 -21.45
C TYR A 11 25.89 2.25 -21.05
N GLY A 12 26.45 1.03 -21.14
CA GLY A 12 27.88 0.77 -20.96
C GLY A 12 28.37 0.94 -19.51
N PHE A 13 27.56 0.63 -18.51
CA PHE A 13 28.00 0.62 -17.12
C PHE A 13 28.09 -0.81 -16.58
N GLU A 14 28.95 -1.01 -15.60
CA GLU A 14 29.09 -2.29 -14.92
C GLU A 14 28.39 -2.26 -13.55
N PHE A 15 27.80 -3.36 -13.17
CA PHE A 15 27.30 -3.60 -11.83
C PHE A 15 27.53 -5.05 -11.41
N LYS A 16 27.67 -5.29 -10.12
CA LYS A 16 27.84 -6.63 -9.56
C LYS A 16 27.13 -6.71 -8.21
N PHE A 17 26.34 -7.76 -8.04
CA PHE A 17 25.73 -8.09 -6.78
C PHE A 17 26.75 -8.73 -5.83
N ASP A 18 26.68 -8.32 -4.56
CA ASP A 18 27.38 -9.03 -3.49
C ASP A 18 26.56 -10.27 -3.03
N ARG A 19 27.12 -11.03 -2.10
CA ARG A 19 26.47 -12.23 -1.54
C ARG A 19 25.15 -11.97 -0.83
N PHE A 20 24.80 -10.71 -0.58
CA PHE A 20 23.57 -10.27 0.06
C PHE A 20 22.63 -9.54 -0.92
N ASN A 21 22.89 -9.65 -2.21
CA ASN A 21 22.16 -8.96 -3.27
C ASN A 21 22.24 -7.42 -3.23
N ASN A 22 23.23 -6.85 -2.53
CA ASN A 22 23.50 -5.43 -2.64
C ASN A 22 24.38 -5.16 -3.84
N PHE A 23 24.32 -3.95 -4.37
CA PHE A 23 25.16 -3.54 -5.50
C PHE A 23 25.50 -2.06 -5.42
N ASN A 24 26.49 -1.65 -6.23
CA ASN A 24 26.82 -0.24 -6.44
C ASN A 24 26.39 0.16 -7.85
N LEU A 25 25.77 1.31 -7.96
CA LEU A 25 25.34 1.89 -9.21
C LEU A 25 25.75 3.38 -9.22
N PHE A 26 26.62 3.79 -10.14
CA PHE A 26 27.10 5.17 -10.25
C PHE A 26 27.62 5.77 -8.92
N GLY A 27 28.32 4.97 -8.12
CA GLY A 27 28.84 5.39 -6.83
C GLY A 27 27.83 5.30 -5.68
N VAL A 28 26.58 4.98 -5.95
CA VAL A 28 25.54 4.79 -4.92
C VAL A 28 25.48 3.33 -4.51
N LYS A 29 25.64 3.06 -3.22
CA LYS A 29 25.42 1.73 -2.65
C LYS A 29 23.92 1.47 -2.50
N VAL A 30 23.43 0.44 -3.18
CA VAL A 30 22.04 -0.03 -3.08
C VAL A 30 21.99 -1.26 -2.20
N VAL A 31 21.20 -1.19 -1.12
CA VAL A 31 20.99 -2.30 -0.18
C VAL A 31 19.58 -2.83 -0.36
N GLN A 32 19.45 -4.12 -0.61
CA GLN A 32 18.17 -4.78 -0.76
C GLN A 32 17.74 -5.47 0.54
N THR A 33 16.49 -5.32 0.92
CA THR A 33 15.89 -5.99 2.07
C THR A 33 14.43 -6.34 1.79
N SER A 34 13.89 -7.31 2.54
CA SER A 34 12.47 -7.60 2.52
C SER A 34 11.72 -6.65 3.47
N HIS A 35 10.50 -6.31 3.14
CA HIS A 35 9.66 -5.43 3.96
C HIS A 35 8.39 -6.11 4.49
N GLY A 36 8.06 -7.31 4.06
CA GLY A 36 6.83 -8.00 4.47
C GLY A 36 6.87 -8.58 5.88
N THR A 37 8.04 -8.69 6.49
CA THR A 37 8.22 -9.25 7.83
C THR A 37 9.21 -8.45 8.66
N ILE A 38 9.09 -8.52 9.99
CA ILE A 38 9.98 -7.84 10.96
C ILE A 38 11.46 -8.24 10.78
N SER A 39 11.75 -9.40 10.21
CA SER A 39 13.12 -9.83 9.91
C SER A 39 13.90 -8.85 9.03
N GLY A 40 13.19 -8.08 8.20
CA GLY A 40 13.79 -7.00 7.39
C GLY A 40 14.46 -5.90 8.22
N LEU A 41 13.99 -5.64 9.44
CA LEU A 41 14.53 -4.62 10.34
C LEU A 41 16.03 -4.81 10.63
N GLY A 42 16.48 -6.06 10.75
CA GLY A 42 17.88 -6.35 11.06
C GLY A 42 18.87 -5.84 10.02
N ARG A 43 18.44 -5.63 8.78
CA ARG A 43 19.29 -5.15 7.69
C ARG A 43 19.32 -3.62 7.57
N ILE A 44 18.28 -2.94 8.03
CA ILE A 44 18.15 -1.49 7.88
C ILE A 44 18.46 -0.72 9.16
N ARG A 45 18.36 -1.34 10.33
CA ARG A 45 18.74 -0.74 11.62
C ARG A 45 20.21 -0.31 11.61
N GLY A 46 20.47 0.88 12.08
CA GLY A 46 21.83 1.47 12.13
C GLY A 46 22.32 2.04 10.79
N MET A 47 21.54 1.98 9.72
CA MET A 47 21.88 2.64 8.46
C MET A 47 21.46 4.11 8.46
N THR A 48 22.14 4.91 7.66
CA THR A 48 21.66 6.22 7.20
C THR A 48 21.53 6.14 5.69
N ALA A 49 20.33 6.36 5.17
CA ALA A 49 20.04 6.30 3.75
C ALA A 49 19.69 7.68 3.19
N PHE A 50 20.00 7.91 1.93
CA PHE A 50 19.63 9.09 1.15
C PHE A 50 18.33 8.89 0.37
N GLY A 51 17.75 7.72 0.44
CA GLY A 51 16.46 7.41 -0.13
C GLY A 51 16.11 5.94 0.00
N ALA A 52 14.85 5.62 -0.27
CA ALA A 52 14.35 4.26 -0.36
C ALA A 52 13.33 4.15 -1.50
N TYR A 53 13.29 2.99 -2.10
CA TYR A 53 12.20 2.56 -2.97
C TYR A 53 11.52 1.35 -2.32
N ILE A 54 10.22 1.43 -2.14
CA ILE A 54 9.40 0.40 -1.48
C ILE A 54 8.40 -0.12 -2.50
N ASN A 55 8.68 -1.29 -3.04
CA ASN A 55 7.81 -1.95 -4.00
C ASN A 55 6.65 -2.63 -3.27
N GLU A 56 5.43 -2.54 -3.80
CA GLU A 56 4.23 -3.14 -3.22
C GLU A 56 4.03 -2.76 -1.73
N ALA A 57 4.04 -1.47 -1.43
CA ALA A 57 4.06 -0.96 -0.05
C ALA A 57 2.84 -1.39 0.80
N SER A 58 1.70 -1.76 0.19
CA SER A 58 0.58 -2.34 0.93
C SER A 58 0.88 -3.72 1.54
N LEU A 59 1.88 -4.43 1.02
CA LEU A 59 2.32 -5.71 1.58
C LEU A 59 3.40 -5.54 2.66
N ALA A 60 3.84 -4.31 2.92
CA ALA A 60 4.86 -4.03 3.91
C ALA A 60 4.32 -4.21 5.33
N ASN A 61 5.14 -4.77 6.20
CA ASN A 61 4.92 -4.64 7.63
C ASN A 61 5.12 -3.16 8.02
N GLN A 62 4.15 -2.57 8.71
CA GLN A 62 4.15 -1.14 9.05
C GLN A 62 5.39 -0.73 9.86
N GLU A 63 5.86 -1.57 10.81
CA GLU A 63 7.06 -1.27 11.59
C GLU A 63 8.31 -1.20 10.71
N VAL A 64 8.40 -2.06 9.67
CA VAL A 64 9.50 -2.02 8.71
C VAL A 64 9.44 -0.76 7.86
N PHE A 65 8.25 -0.38 7.43
CA PHE A 65 8.04 0.86 6.68
C PHE A 65 8.44 2.10 7.50
N ASP A 66 8.05 2.17 8.76
CA ASP A 66 8.40 3.26 9.66
C ASP A 66 9.90 3.30 9.97
N GLU A 67 10.55 2.15 10.11
CA GLU A 67 12.01 2.08 10.26
C GLU A 67 12.72 2.57 9.00
N ILE A 68 12.26 2.22 7.79
CA ILE A 68 12.81 2.74 6.53
C ILE A 68 12.73 4.27 6.51
N LYS A 69 11.58 4.83 6.90
CA LYS A 69 11.41 6.29 7.01
C LYS A 69 12.44 6.90 7.97
N ALA A 70 12.60 6.32 9.15
CA ALA A 70 13.55 6.79 10.13
C ALA A 70 15.02 6.71 9.65
N ARG A 71 15.35 5.75 8.79
CA ARG A 71 16.70 5.60 8.22
C ARG A 71 16.96 6.54 7.05
N CYS A 72 15.94 7.00 6.35
CA CYS A 72 16.08 7.99 5.27
C CYS A 72 16.28 9.41 5.83
N SER A 73 17.37 9.61 6.55
CA SER A 73 17.70 10.85 7.26
C SER A 73 18.87 11.64 6.63
N GLY A 74 19.39 11.19 5.49
CA GLY A 74 20.40 11.93 4.73
C GLY A 74 19.83 13.25 4.15
N PRO A 75 20.68 14.27 3.91
CA PRO A 75 20.24 15.52 3.32
C PRO A 75 19.54 15.28 1.96
N GLY A 76 18.30 15.78 1.81
CA GLY A 76 17.51 15.62 0.60
C GLY A 76 16.96 14.20 0.38
N ALA A 77 16.95 13.37 1.41
CA ALA A 77 16.44 12.01 1.33
C ALA A 77 15.01 11.98 0.79
N ARG A 78 14.72 10.99 -0.07
CA ARG A 78 13.39 10.77 -0.65
C ARG A 78 12.99 9.32 -0.53
N ILE A 79 11.70 9.09 -0.29
CA ILE A 79 11.10 7.76 -0.31
C ILE A 79 10.11 7.72 -1.45
N ILE A 80 10.24 6.73 -2.29
CA ILE A 80 9.30 6.43 -3.37
C ILE A 80 8.70 5.07 -3.04
N ALA A 81 7.39 4.99 -3.06
CA ALA A 81 6.66 3.75 -2.85
C ALA A 81 5.64 3.56 -3.96
N ASP A 82 5.50 2.35 -4.44
CA ASP A 82 4.38 1.95 -5.30
C ASP A 82 3.54 0.89 -4.59
N THR A 83 2.30 0.80 -4.98
CA THR A 83 1.40 -0.20 -4.42
C THR A 83 0.17 -0.42 -5.30
N ASN A 84 -0.35 -1.61 -5.26
CA ASN A 84 -1.73 -1.86 -5.66
C ASN A 84 -2.68 -1.55 -4.51
N PRO A 85 -3.92 -1.14 -4.80
CA PRO A 85 -4.93 -0.91 -3.79
C PRO A 85 -5.26 -2.17 -3.00
N ASP A 86 -5.53 -1.98 -1.72
CA ASP A 86 -5.96 -3.03 -0.81
C ASP A 86 -7.23 -2.60 -0.07
N HIS A 87 -7.35 -2.94 1.18
CA HIS A 87 -8.50 -2.66 2.02
C HIS A 87 -8.62 -1.15 2.35
N PRO A 88 -9.84 -0.56 2.40
CA PRO A 88 -10.03 0.87 2.67
C PRO A 88 -9.56 1.33 4.05
N GLU A 89 -9.45 0.40 5.01
CA GLU A 89 -8.92 0.68 6.34
C GLU A 89 -7.40 0.51 6.46
N HIS A 90 -6.71 0.26 5.34
CA HIS A 90 -5.28 0.06 5.34
C HIS A 90 -4.53 1.33 5.77
N TRP A 91 -3.50 1.17 6.64
CA TRP A 91 -2.72 2.29 7.19
C TRP A 91 -2.08 3.17 6.09
N LEU A 92 -1.58 2.56 5.01
CA LEU A 92 -0.97 3.28 3.90
C LEU A 92 -1.98 4.25 3.23
N LEU A 93 -3.23 3.80 3.05
CA LEU A 93 -4.28 4.65 2.52
C LEU A 93 -4.64 5.79 3.48
N LYS A 94 -4.83 5.47 4.77
CA LYS A 94 -5.28 6.45 5.77
C LYS A 94 -4.22 7.52 6.04
N ASP A 95 -2.98 7.08 6.28
CA ASP A 95 -1.95 7.94 6.84
C ASP A 95 -1.13 8.66 5.76
N TYR A 96 -1.09 8.11 4.53
CA TYR A 96 -0.23 8.64 3.48
C TYR A 96 -0.99 9.11 2.22
N ILE A 97 -2.10 8.49 1.87
CA ILE A 97 -2.82 8.80 0.62
C ILE A 97 -3.99 9.75 0.88
N LYS A 98 -4.87 9.44 1.85
CA LYS A 98 -6.06 10.27 2.17
C LYS A 98 -5.74 11.48 3.04
N SER A 99 -4.77 11.36 3.92
CA SER A 99 -4.40 12.41 4.88
C SER A 99 -2.89 12.64 4.85
N PRO A 100 -2.31 13.04 3.70
CA PRO A 100 -0.88 13.19 3.58
C PRO A 100 -0.37 14.34 4.46
N ALA A 101 0.72 14.09 5.21
CA ALA A 101 1.47 15.15 5.86
C ALA A 101 2.17 16.03 4.81
N GLU A 102 2.64 17.20 5.23
CA GLU A 102 3.42 18.09 4.37
C GLU A 102 4.63 17.35 3.76
N GLY A 103 4.84 17.50 2.47
CA GLY A 103 5.91 16.85 1.73
C GLY A 103 5.59 15.45 1.20
N ILE A 104 4.38 14.93 1.43
CA ILE A 104 3.91 13.69 0.85
C ILE A 104 3.07 14.00 -0.38
N LEU A 105 3.44 13.36 -1.51
CA LEU A 105 2.68 13.42 -2.77
C LEU A 105 2.18 12.03 -3.11
N SER A 106 0.93 11.94 -3.51
CA SER A 106 0.31 10.70 -3.97
C SER A 106 -0.17 10.84 -5.41
N PHE A 107 0.07 9.80 -6.20
CA PHE A 107 -0.37 9.69 -7.59
C PHE A 107 -1.23 8.45 -7.73
N HIS A 108 -2.34 8.59 -8.42
CA HIS A 108 -3.23 7.49 -8.72
C HIS A 108 -3.16 7.16 -10.21
N PHE A 109 -3.09 5.87 -10.52
CA PHE A 109 -3.09 5.36 -11.89
C PHE A 109 -4.12 4.25 -12.03
N ALA A 110 -4.90 4.30 -13.09
CA ALA A 110 -5.78 3.22 -13.53
C ALA A 110 -5.14 2.47 -14.70
N LEU A 111 -5.70 1.31 -15.06
CA LEU A 111 -5.19 0.51 -16.18
C LEU A 111 -5.05 1.29 -17.48
N GLN A 112 -6.00 2.20 -17.75
CA GLN A 112 -6.02 3.00 -18.99
C GLN A 112 -4.96 4.10 -19.03
N ASP A 113 -4.38 4.48 -17.89
CA ASP A 113 -3.32 5.50 -17.83
C ASP A 113 -1.97 4.96 -18.34
N ASN A 114 -1.85 3.63 -18.47
CA ASN A 114 -0.66 3.01 -19.02
C ASN A 114 -0.67 3.06 -20.55
N THR A 115 -0.05 4.09 -21.10
CA THR A 115 0.03 4.33 -22.54
C THR A 115 0.90 3.34 -23.31
N PHE A 116 1.68 2.50 -22.62
CA PHE A 116 2.51 1.45 -23.23
C PHE A 116 1.74 0.15 -23.50
N LEU A 117 0.54 0.00 -22.92
CA LEU A 117 -0.28 -1.19 -23.12
C LEU A 117 -1.03 -1.12 -24.45
N ASP A 118 -1.07 -2.24 -25.14
CA ASP A 118 -1.90 -2.40 -26.35
C ASP A 118 -3.39 -2.27 -26.00
N GLN A 119 -4.16 -1.54 -26.81
CA GLN A 119 -5.59 -1.30 -26.60
C GLN A 119 -6.40 -2.60 -26.59
N ARG A 120 -5.97 -3.60 -27.37
CA ARG A 120 -6.59 -4.93 -27.42
C ARG A 120 -6.38 -5.68 -26.10
N TYR A 121 -5.18 -5.53 -25.51
CA TYR A 121 -4.88 -6.08 -24.20
C TYR A 121 -5.75 -5.43 -23.10
N ILE A 122 -5.85 -4.09 -23.08
CA ILE A 122 -6.69 -3.34 -22.14
C ILE A 122 -8.15 -3.80 -22.22
N LYS A 123 -8.68 -3.87 -23.45
CA LYS A 123 -10.05 -4.33 -23.68
C LYS A 123 -10.26 -5.76 -23.16
N ASN A 124 -9.34 -6.65 -23.47
CA ASN A 124 -9.42 -8.04 -23.00
C ASN A 124 -9.41 -8.14 -21.46
N ILE A 125 -8.54 -7.40 -20.78
CA ILE A 125 -8.50 -7.36 -19.32
C ILE A 125 -9.83 -6.86 -18.76
N ILE A 126 -10.39 -5.78 -19.30
CA ILE A 126 -11.67 -5.22 -18.85
C ILE A 126 -12.80 -6.23 -19.02
N GLU A 127 -12.84 -6.95 -20.15
CA GLU A 127 -13.90 -7.91 -20.49
C GLU A 127 -13.78 -9.22 -19.67
N THR A 128 -12.56 -9.63 -19.33
CA THR A 128 -12.30 -10.91 -18.64
C THR A 128 -12.18 -10.79 -17.14
N THR A 129 -11.95 -9.59 -16.60
CA THR A 129 -11.84 -9.39 -15.15
C THR A 129 -13.23 -9.45 -14.50
N PRO A 130 -13.43 -10.27 -13.46
CA PRO A 130 -14.68 -10.30 -12.71
C PRO A 130 -15.07 -8.92 -12.18
N LYS A 131 -16.34 -8.58 -12.26
CA LYS A 131 -16.88 -7.32 -11.70
C LYS A 131 -16.75 -7.32 -10.17
N GLY A 132 -16.83 -6.13 -9.59
CA GLY A 132 -16.67 -5.93 -8.14
C GLY A 132 -15.21 -5.64 -7.76
N MET A 133 -14.77 -6.17 -6.64
CA MET A 133 -13.47 -5.88 -6.05
C MET A 133 -12.29 -6.04 -7.02
N PHE A 134 -12.25 -7.10 -7.81
CA PHE A 134 -11.16 -7.34 -8.76
C PHE A 134 -11.07 -6.26 -9.84
N SER A 135 -12.22 -5.89 -10.40
CA SER A 135 -12.30 -4.78 -11.36
C SER A 135 -11.97 -3.43 -10.72
N ASP A 136 -12.47 -3.20 -9.51
CA ASP A 136 -12.27 -1.94 -8.81
C ASP A 136 -10.81 -1.76 -8.39
N ARG A 137 -10.17 -2.78 -7.85
CA ARG A 137 -8.74 -2.75 -7.50
C ARG A 137 -7.84 -2.77 -8.73
N GLY A 138 -8.01 -3.76 -9.61
CA GLY A 138 -7.06 -4.05 -10.68
C GLY A 138 -7.20 -3.14 -11.91
N ILE A 139 -8.41 -2.63 -12.20
CA ILE A 139 -8.66 -1.79 -13.37
C ILE A 139 -8.73 -0.30 -12.99
N LYS A 140 -9.52 0.01 -11.94
CA LYS A 140 -9.76 1.40 -11.53
C LYS A 140 -8.78 1.92 -10.49
N GLY A 141 -7.98 1.05 -9.87
CA GLY A 141 -7.03 1.43 -8.83
C GLY A 141 -7.70 1.88 -7.51
N LEU A 142 -8.89 1.35 -7.20
CA LEU A 142 -9.66 1.76 -6.03
C LEU A 142 -9.36 0.89 -4.81
N TRP A 143 -9.26 1.53 -3.65
CA TRP A 143 -9.16 0.85 -2.35
C TRP A 143 -10.55 0.42 -1.91
N VAL A 144 -10.83 -0.87 -2.03
CA VAL A 144 -12.15 -1.46 -1.74
C VAL A 144 -11.99 -2.71 -0.89
N SER A 145 -13.02 -3.01 -0.10
CA SER A 145 -13.06 -4.24 0.69
C SER A 145 -13.10 -5.48 -0.20
N GLY A 146 -12.54 -6.58 0.30
CA GLY A 146 -12.56 -7.88 -0.38
C GLY A 146 -13.97 -8.46 -0.52
N GLU A 147 -14.08 -9.53 -1.28
CA GLU A 147 -15.28 -10.37 -1.28
C GLU A 147 -15.49 -10.97 0.12
N GLY A 148 -16.72 -11.04 0.57
CA GLY A 148 -17.08 -11.54 1.91
C GLY A 148 -17.45 -10.43 2.90
N VAL A 149 -17.59 -9.19 2.45
CA VAL A 149 -18.22 -8.14 3.26
C VAL A 149 -19.66 -8.55 3.55
N VAL A 150 -19.99 -8.71 4.83
CA VAL A 150 -21.33 -9.13 5.29
C VAL A 150 -22.41 -8.15 4.80
N TYR A 151 -22.05 -6.88 4.64
CA TYR A 151 -22.94 -5.81 4.16
C TYR A 151 -22.30 -5.10 2.96
N PRO A 152 -22.41 -5.65 1.73
CA PRO A 152 -21.78 -5.08 0.54
C PRO A 152 -22.33 -3.68 0.17
N ASP A 153 -23.55 -3.39 0.58
CA ASP A 153 -24.23 -2.11 0.31
C ASP A 153 -24.00 -1.07 1.43
N PHE A 154 -23.11 -1.35 2.39
CA PHE A 154 -22.79 -0.39 3.43
C PHE A 154 -22.08 0.83 2.86
N ASP A 155 -22.72 1.99 3.00
CA ASP A 155 -22.17 3.30 2.66
C ASP A 155 -22.08 4.15 3.93
N GLN A 156 -20.87 4.54 4.28
CA GLN A 156 -20.60 5.33 5.49
C GLN A 156 -21.39 6.66 5.51
N ASN A 157 -21.58 7.28 4.34
CA ASN A 157 -22.30 8.55 4.24
C ASN A 157 -23.83 8.40 4.45
N VAL A 158 -24.36 7.20 4.25
CA VAL A 158 -25.78 6.88 4.34
C VAL A 158 -26.11 6.19 5.68
N HIS A 159 -25.23 5.27 6.09
CA HIS A 159 -25.51 4.35 7.18
C HIS A 159 -24.87 4.73 8.53
N VAL A 160 -24.00 5.76 8.53
CA VAL A 160 -23.40 6.27 9.77
C VAL A 160 -24.01 7.64 10.12
N ILE A 161 -24.55 7.74 11.31
CA ILE A 161 -25.08 9.01 11.85
C ILE A 161 -24.07 9.64 12.80
N THR A 162 -24.11 10.97 12.90
CA THR A 162 -23.24 11.68 13.84
C THR A 162 -23.73 11.50 15.29
N PRO A 163 -22.87 11.72 16.30
CA PRO A 163 -23.29 11.71 17.69
C PRO A 163 -24.45 12.69 18.00
N GLU A 164 -24.50 13.82 17.30
CA GLU A 164 -25.56 14.81 17.41
C GLU A 164 -26.89 14.26 16.89
N GLN A 165 -26.87 13.63 15.72
CA GLN A 165 -28.03 12.96 15.13
C GLN A 165 -28.52 11.82 16.04
N ALA A 166 -27.59 11.00 16.56
CA ALA A 166 -27.93 9.91 17.47
C ALA A 166 -28.64 10.39 18.73
N ARG A 167 -28.22 11.52 19.32
CA ARG A 167 -28.87 12.11 20.51
C ARG A 167 -30.29 12.60 20.26
N SER A 168 -30.65 12.88 19.02
CA SER A 168 -32.02 13.32 18.65
C SER A 168 -32.97 12.15 18.40
N ILE A 169 -32.49 10.92 18.37
CA ILE A 169 -33.31 9.73 18.13
C ILE A 169 -33.81 9.17 19.45
N ILE A 170 -35.12 8.98 19.55
CA ILE A 170 -35.75 8.28 20.68
C ILE A 170 -35.74 6.78 20.32
N PHE A 171 -34.93 6.00 21.02
CA PHE A 171 -34.87 4.56 20.83
C PHE A 171 -35.98 3.88 21.63
N GLU A 172 -36.84 3.13 20.97
CA GLU A 172 -37.84 2.29 21.65
C GLU A 172 -37.20 1.06 22.32
N ARG A 173 -36.08 0.60 21.80
CA ARG A 173 -35.37 -0.58 22.28
C ARG A 173 -33.87 -0.47 22.00
N VAL A 174 -33.07 -0.89 22.96
CA VAL A 174 -31.61 -1.00 22.84
C VAL A 174 -31.23 -2.48 22.96
N LEU A 175 -30.44 -2.95 22.03
CA LEU A 175 -29.88 -4.32 21.99
C LEU A 175 -28.38 -4.23 21.91
N ALA A 176 -27.70 -5.12 22.60
CA ALA A 176 -26.22 -5.26 22.51
C ALA A 176 -25.86 -6.65 22.02
N GLY A 177 -24.94 -6.69 21.07
CA GLY A 177 -24.27 -7.90 20.62
C GLY A 177 -22.85 -7.93 21.13
N VAL A 178 -22.39 -9.10 21.58
CA VAL A 178 -21.02 -9.30 22.06
C VAL A 178 -20.38 -10.44 21.28
N ASP A 179 -19.23 -10.17 20.68
CA ASP A 179 -18.36 -11.17 20.09
C ASP A 179 -17.10 -11.30 20.94
N TRP A 180 -16.86 -12.50 21.48
CA TRP A 180 -15.70 -12.78 22.34
C TRP A 180 -14.52 -13.18 21.48
N GLY A 181 -13.56 -12.28 21.30
CA GLY A 181 -12.28 -12.63 20.67
C GLY A 181 -11.43 -13.50 21.60
N TRP A 182 -10.81 -14.56 21.07
CA TRP A 182 -9.85 -15.41 21.80
C TRP A 182 -8.41 -15.06 21.40
N GLU A 183 -8.12 -15.09 20.11
CA GLU A 183 -6.82 -14.70 19.54
C GLU A 183 -6.86 -13.30 18.87
N HIS A 184 -8.06 -12.74 18.73
CA HIS A 184 -8.32 -11.43 18.14
C HIS A 184 -9.11 -10.57 19.11
N TRP A 185 -9.26 -9.31 18.80
CA TRP A 185 -10.03 -8.36 19.60
C TRP A 185 -11.51 -8.77 19.65
N GLY A 186 -12.08 -8.78 20.82
CA GLY A 186 -13.53 -8.88 20.97
C GLY A 186 -14.23 -7.58 20.57
N ALA A 187 -15.50 -7.66 20.20
CA ALA A 187 -16.34 -6.50 19.87
C ALA A 187 -17.60 -6.47 20.70
N ILE A 188 -17.99 -5.28 21.13
CA ILE A 188 -19.31 -5.01 21.73
C ILE A 188 -19.98 -3.97 20.86
N VAL A 189 -21.15 -4.29 20.34
CA VAL A 189 -22.00 -3.39 19.55
C VAL A 189 -23.31 -3.19 20.27
N VAL A 190 -23.67 -1.94 20.47
CA VAL A 190 -24.91 -1.53 21.16
C VAL A 190 -25.80 -0.80 20.20
#